data_bd345ef84bc3a967ac8ae83567d340d9
#
_entry.id   bd345ef84bc3a967ac8ae83567d340d9
#
_cell.length_a   1.000
_cell.length_b   1.000
_cell.length_c   1.000
_cell.angle_alpha   90.00
_cell.angle_beta   90.00
_cell.angle_gamma   90.00
#
_symmetry.space_group_name_H-M   'P 1'
#
loop_
_entity.id
_entity.type
_entity.pdbx_description
1 polymer ?
#
loop_
_entity_poly.entity_id
_entity_poly.type
_entity_poly.pdbx_seq_one_letter_code
_entity_poly.pdbx_strand_id
1 'polypeptide(L)'
;MYRHSVFYSPLIAVVAAGFLEEEGLTATYFPKPPRRNQYEMFRNDEVDIMQAAVSTSWDPLSKGDRDIPVHFAQINQRDGFFLMRRGSRDAFEWRDLEGTRVLADHAQQPFAMFKYGLHLKGVNLNRIELSNAGSPDAMEKAFRDGQADYIHLQGPAPQQLEKEGVGKVVAVMGEVIPPVAFSSLMARREFLRTAKAQAFMRAYRRSLRFVLESSARDIATAEASFFPAIPVDVMEAAIARYQQLGTWRLDPTITREQYDMAMDIFVHAGIFKERFPYEDVVVRFA
;
A
#
# COMPACT_ATOMS: atom_id res chain seq x y z
N MET A 1 -2.89 -2.01 -11.21
CA MET A 1 -2.42 -1.69 -9.84
C MET A 1 -2.73 -0.24 -9.53
N TYR A 2 -3.22 0.07 -8.34
CA TYR A 2 -3.57 1.44 -7.95
C TYR A 2 -2.32 2.32 -7.70
N ARG A 3 -1.31 1.75 -7.04
CA ARG A 3 0.01 2.35 -6.83
C ARG A 3 1.11 1.38 -7.26
N HIS A 4 2.18 1.90 -7.83
CA HIS A 4 3.36 1.13 -8.24
C HIS A 4 4.48 1.34 -7.23
N SER A 5 4.79 0.29 -6.46
CA SER A 5 5.77 0.33 -5.37
C SER A 5 6.18 -1.09 -4.98
N VAL A 6 7.42 -1.29 -4.57
CA VAL A 6 7.92 -2.56 -4.01
C VAL A 6 7.20 -2.97 -2.72
N PHE A 7 6.40 -2.10 -2.14
CA PHE A 7 5.45 -2.45 -1.08
C PHE A 7 4.46 -3.54 -1.51
N TYR A 8 4.22 -3.66 -2.82
CA TYR A 8 3.33 -4.65 -3.41
C TYR A 8 4.08 -5.80 -4.08
N SER A 9 5.31 -6.09 -3.65
CA SER A 9 6.13 -7.19 -4.18
C SER A 9 5.38 -8.51 -4.32
N PRO A 10 4.47 -8.96 -3.41
CA PRO A 10 3.70 -10.17 -3.65
C PRO A 10 2.91 -10.18 -4.96
N LEU A 11 2.37 -9.04 -5.38
CA LEU A 11 1.64 -8.94 -6.65
C LEU A 11 2.58 -8.77 -7.85
N ILE A 12 3.68 -8.03 -7.69
CA ILE A 12 4.65 -7.79 -8.76
C ILE A 12 5.41 -9.08 -9.07
N ALA A 13 5.87 -9.80 -8.05
CA ALA A 13 6.62 -11.03 -8.20
C ALA A 13 5.80 -12.17 -8.84
N VAL A 14 4.46 -12.13 -8.78
CA VAL A 14 3.63 -13.07 -9.53
C VAL A 14 3.99 -13.08 -11.01
N VAL A 15 4.26 -11.89 -11.57
CA VAL A 15 4.66 -11.70 -12.96
C VAL A 15 6.19 -11.75 -13.10
N ALA A 16 6.91 -10.99 -12.26
CA ALA A 16 8.36 -10.80 -12.37
C ALA A 16 9.17 -12.08 -12.18
N ALA A 17 8.68 -13.02 -11.36
CA ALA A 17 9.32 -14.31 -11.12
C ALA A 17 8.72 -15.47 -11.95
N GLY A 18 7.86 -15.18 -12.92
CA GLY A 18 7.32 -16.18 -13.85
C GLY A 18 6.23 -17.09 -13.28
N PHE A 19 5.72 -16.85 -12.08
CA PHE A 19 4.74 -17.75 -11.44
C PHE A 19 3.41 -17.85 -12.21
N LEU A 20 3.01 -16.80 -12.94
CA LEU A 20 1.83 -16.86 -13.81
C LEU A 20 2.07 -17.74 -15.03
N GLU A 21 3.23 -17.62 -15.64
CA GLU A 21 3.59 -18.42 -16.83
C GLU A 21 3.62 -19.91 -16.50
N GLU A 22 4.11 -20.30 -15.32
CA GLU A 22 4.09 -21.67 -14.82
C GLU A 22 2.66 -22.23 -14.62
N GLU A 23 1.67 -21.37 -14.43
CA GLU A 23 0.25 -21.72 -14.40
C GLU A 23 -0.44 -21.62 -15.77
N GLY A 24 0.33 -21.40 -16.83
CA GLY A 24 -0.20 -21.24 -18.20
C GLY A 24 -0.96 -19.93 -18.41
N LEU A 25 -0.71 -18.92 -17.59
CA LEU A 25 -1.34 -17.60 -17.69
C LEU A 25 -0.35 -16.57 -18.25
N THR A 26 -0.84 -15.72 -19.13
CA THR A 26 -0.14 -14.49 -19.54
C THR A 26 -0.89 -13.31 -18.96
N ALA A 27 -0.17 -12.39 -18.34
CA ALA A 27 -0.77 -11.19 -17.76
C ALA A 27 -0.16 -9.92 -18.34
N THR A 28 -1.01 -8.93 -18.55
CA THR A 28 -0.60 -7.55 -18.76
C THR A 28 -0.65 -6.83 -17.43
N TYR A 29 0.50 -6.43 -16.92
CA TYR A 29 0.62 -5.63 -15.70
C TYR A 29 0.77 -4.15 -16.06
N PHE A 30 -0.05 -3.29 -15.45
CA PHE A 30 0.06 -1.84 -15.62
C PHE A 30 -0.45 -1.08 -14.39
N PRO A 31 0.14 0.10 -14.08
CA PRO A 31 -0.43 1.02 -13.12
C PRO A 31 -1.78 1.55 -13.60
N LYS A 32 -2.73 1.75 -12.68
CA LYS A 32 -4.03 2.33 -13.04
C LYS A 32 -3.83 3.75 -13.62
N PRO A 33 -4.31 4.04 -14.83
CA PRO A 33 -4.19 5.38 -15.39
C PRO A 33 -4.82 6.43 -14.48
N PRO A 34 -4.20 7.61 -14.34
CA PRO A 34 -4.78 8.71 -13.56
C PRO A 34 -6.21 9.03 -14.02
N ARG A 35 -7.07 9.36 -13.08
CA ARG A 35 -8.48 9.75 -13.32
C ARG A 35 -9.39 8.66 -13.93
N ARG A 36 -8.89 7.46 -14.23
CA ARG A 36 -9.75 6.33 -14.66
C ARG A 36 -10.54 5.80 -13.48
N ASN A 37 -11.83 5.55 -13.69
CA ASN A 37 -12.69 4.92 -12.70
C ASN A 37 -12.41 3.40 -12.69
N GLN A 38 -12.02 2.85 -11.54
CA GLN A 38 -11.71 1.43 -11.39
C GLN A 38 -12.93 0.54 -11.64
N TYR A 39 -14.12 0.97 -11.29
CA TYR A 39 -15.35 0.20 -11.47
C TYR A 39 -15.74 0.09 -12.95
N GLU A 40 -15.52 1.17 -13.72
CA GLU A 40 -15.69 1.15 -15.18
C GLU A 40 -14.68 0.22 -15.84
N MET A 41 -13.43 0.21 -15.38
CA MET A 41 -12.41 -0.70 -15.91
C MET A 41 -12.81 -2.17 -15.73
N PHE A 42 -13.42 -2.53 -14.58
CA PHE A 42 -13.97 -3.86 -14.37
C PHE A 42 -15.19 -4.14 -15.25
N ARG A 43 -16.12 -3.19 -15.36
CA ARG A 43 -17.33 -3.34 -16.20
C ARG A 43 -17.02 -3.50 -17.69
N ASN A 44 -15.95 -2.87 -18.15
CA ASN A 44 -15.50 -2.91 -19.54
C ASN A 44 -14.51 -4.05 -19.83
N ASP A 45 -14.31 -4.99 -18.90
CA ASP A 45 -13.34 -6.10 -19.03
C ASP A 45 -11.90 -5.65 -19.31
N GLU A 46 -11.52 -4.44 -18.89
CA GLU A 46 -10.16 -3.93 -19.05
C GLU A 46 -9.19 -4.52 -18.01
N VAL A 47 -9.71 -4.98 -16.89
CA VAL A 47 -8.93 -5.62 -15.81
C VAL A 47 -9.69 -6.80 -15.21
N ASP A 48 -8.97 -7.88 -14.94
CA ASP A 48 -9.48 -9.04 -14.19
C ASP A 48 -9.26 -8.88 -12.68
N ILE A 49 -8.07 -8.40 -12.31
CA ILE A 49 -7.63 -8.24 -10.91
C ILE A 49 -6.99 -6.86 -10.72
N MET A 50 -7.34 -6.19 -9.65
CA MET A 50 -6.74 -4.91 -9.27
C MET A 50 -6.28 -4.91 -7.81
N GLN A 51 -5.09 -4.34 -7.57
CA GLN A 51 -4.69 -3.99 -6.20
C GLN A 51 -5.47 -2.74 -5.78
N ALA A 52 -6.13 -2.81 -4.64
CA ALA A 52 -6.87 -1.71 -4.04
C ALA A 52 -6.92 -1.85 -2.50
N ALA A 53 -7.35 -0.81 -1.82
CA ALA A 53 -7.68 -0.87 -0.40
C ALA A 53 -9.15 -1.31 -0.23
N VAL A 54 -9.48 -2.02 0.86
CA VAL A 54 -10.87 -2.38 1.17
C VAL A 54 -11.79 -1.16 1.24
N SER A 55 -11.25 -0.02 1.65
CA SER A 55 -11.95 1.26 1.72
C SER A 55 -12.45 1.79 0.37
N THR A 56 -11.89 1.32 -0.73
CA THR A 56 -12.38 1.72 -2.07
C THR A 56 -13.79 1.23 -2.33
N SER A 57 -14.24 0.15 -1.70
CA SER A 57 -15.60 -0.37 -1.82
C SER A 57 -16.63 0.40 -0.97
N TRP A 58 -16.20 1.16 0.03
CA TRP A 58 -17.13 1.83 0.95
C TRP A 58 -17.84 3.03 0.34
N ASP A 59 -17.17 3.81 -0.51
CA ASP A 59 -17.79 4.97 -1.17
C ASP A 59 -18.97 4.56 -2.08
N PRO A 60 -18.85 3.60 -3.01
CA PRO A 60 -20.00 3.14 -3.77
C PRO A 60 -21.08 2.48 -2.89
N LEU A 61 -20.71 1.71 -1.86
CA LEU A 61 -21.67 1.12 -0.92
C LEU A 61 -22.47 2.19 -0.18
N SER A 62 -21.83 3.29 0.24
CA SER A 62 -22.52 4.42 0.89
C SER A 62 -23.54 5.11 -0.02
N LYS A 63 -23.37 4.97 -1.33
CA LYS A 63 -24.28 5.48 -2.36
C LYS A 63 -25.32 4.45 -2.81
N GLY A 64 -25.37 3.27 -2.17
CA GLY A 64 -26.32 2.21 -2.48
C GLY A 64 -25.92 1.30 -3.65
N ASP A 65 -24.73 1.47 -4.23
CA ASP A 65 -24.23 0.57 -5.27
C ASP A 65 -23.82 -0.77 -4.66
N ARG A 66 -24.42 -1.87 -5.12
CA ARG A 66 -24.14 -3.24 -4.68
C ARG A 66 -23.45 -4.07 -5.74
N ASP A 67 -23.36 -3.59 -6.98
CA ASP A 67 -22.67 -4.24 -8.09
C ASP A 67 -21.22 -3.77 -8.17
N ILE A 68 -20.45 -4.10 -7.13
CA ILE A 68 -19.05 -3.73 -7.01
C ILE A 68 -18.14 -4.97 -6.96
N PRO A 69 -16.91 -4.87 -7.47
CA PRO A 69 -15.89 -5.89 -7.28
C PRO A 69 -15.61 -6.11 -5.78
N VAL A 70 -15.21 -7.32 -5.43
CA VAL A 70 -14.94 -7.73 -4.06
C VAL A 70 -13.46 -7.98 -3.83
N HIS A 71 -13.02 -7.81 -2.60
CA HIS A 71 -11.66 -8.10 -2.15
C HIS A 71 -11.56 -9.56 -1.73
N PHE A 72 -10.57 -10.29 -2.25
CA PHE A 72 -10.49 -11.74 -2.07
C PHE A 72 -9.14 -12.25 -1.53
N ALA A 73 -8.11 -11.43 -1.57
CA ALA A 73 -6.80 -11.79 -1.02
C ALA A 73 -6.07 -10.54 -0.53
N GLN A 74 -5.45 -10.63 0.63
CA GLN A 74 -4.65 -9.55 1.19
C GLN A 74 -3.26 -9.50 0.56
N ILE A 75 -2.71 -8.31 0.37
CA ILE A 75 -1.34 -8.08 -0.03
C ILE A 75 -0.54 -7.63 1.20
N ASN A 76 -0.96 -6.55 1.82
CA ASN A 76 -0.25 -5.91 2.93
C ASN A 76 -1.14 -5.87 4.18
N GLN A 77 -0.60 -6.38 5.29
CA GLN A 77 -1.28 -6.33 6.59
C GLN A 77 -0.76 -5.22 7.52
N ARG A 78 0.17 -4.40 7.04
CA ARG A 78 0.75 -3.27 7.75
C ARG A 78 0.79 -2.04 6.87
N ASP A 79 0.76 -0.87 7.50
CA ASP A 79 1.02 0.38 6.80
C ASP A 79 2.50 0.45 6.38
N GLY A 80 2.75 0.68 5.09
CA GLY A 80 4.09 0.71 4.50
C GLY A 80 4.64 2.13 4.29
N PHE A 81 4.04 3.13 4.91
CA PHE A 81 4.52 4.49 4.81
C PHE A 81 5.59 4.78 5.86
N PHE A 82 6.64 5.44 5.41
CA PHE A 82 7.75 5.90 6.22
C PHE A 82 7.60 7.38 6.52
N LEU A 83 8.02 7.76 7.72
CA LEU A 83 8.24 9.15 8.08
C LEU A 83 9.74 9.41 7.99
N MET A 84 10.11 10.39 7.17
CA MET A 84 11.48 10.82 6.99
C MET A 84 11.65 12.23 7.50
N ARG A 85 12.77 12.49 8.18
CA ARG A 85 13.20 13.81 8.61
C ARG A 85 14.29 14.36 7.68
N ARG A 86 14.27 15.65 7.42
CA ARG A 86 15.33 16.34 6.70
C ARG A 86 16.64 16.34 7.51
N GLY A 87 17.76 16.16 6.80
CA GLY A 87 19.11 16.16 7.39
C GLY A 87 19.47 14.83 8.06
N SER A 88 20.55 14.81 8.85
CA SER A 88 21.21 13.59 9.32
C SER A 88 20.96 13.24 10.79
N ARG A 89 20.08 13.95 11.49
CA ARG A 89 19.83 13.70 12.91
C ARG A 89 19.01 12.41 13.10
N ASP A 90 19.50 11.48 13.87
CA ASP A 90 18.88 10.17 14.12
C ASP A 90 17.84 10.18 15.25
N ALA A 91 18.03 11.03 16.28
CA ALA A 91 17.09 11.10 17.40
C ALA A 91 15.73 11.65 16.95
N PHE A 92 14.66 10.89 17.24
CA PHE A 92 13.29 11.26 16.89
C PHE A 92 12.31 10.84 17.99
N GLU A 93 11.47 11.77 18.38
CA GLU A 93 10.27 11.51 19.14
C GLU A 93 9.05 12.00 18.36
N TRP A 94 7.90 11.33 18.49
CA TRP A 94 6.70 11.68 17.72
C TRP A 94 6.26 13.13 17.94
N ARG A 95 6.50 13.70 19.13
CA ARG A 95 6.19 15.09 19.43
C ARG A 95 7.10 16.10 18.71
N ASP A 96 8.22 15.66 18.14
CA ASP A 96 9.08 16.51 17.31
C ASP A 96 8.38 17.01 16.04
N LEU A 97 7.25 16.40 15.67
CA LEU A 97 6.42 16.86 14.56
C LEU A 97 5.65 18.14 14.88
N GLU A 98 5.38 18.41 16.16
CA GLU A 98 4.63 19.62 16.54
C GLU A 98 5.46 20.90 16.29
N GLY A 99 4.87 21.86 15.64
CA GLY A 99 5.51 23.11 15.22
C GLY A 99 6.34 23.00 13.94
N THR A 100 6.27 21.86 13.22
CA THR A 100 7.02 21.63 11.98
C THR A 100 6.11 21.53 10.77
N ARG A 101 6.73 21.61 9.57
CA ARG A 101 6.09 21.41 8.28
C ARG A 101 6.23 19.96 7.87
N VAL A 102 5.12 19.30 7.59
CA VAL A 102 5.09 17.89 7.19
C VAL A 102 4.39 17.74 5.84
N LEU A 103 5.10 17.23 4.84
CA LEU A 103 4.53 16.76 3.60
C LEU A 103 3.89 15.38 3.86
N ALA A 104 2.56 15.30 3.74
CA ALA A 104 1.83 14.05 3.90
C ALA A 104 1.08 13.68 2.63
N ASP A 105 1.01 12.40 2.32
CA ASP A 105 0.17 11.90 1.23
C ASP A 105 -1.31 12.04 1.63
N HIS A 106 -2.05 12.89 0.93
CA HIS A 106 -3.46 13.17 1.18
C HIS A 106 -4.43 12.23 0.44
N ALA A 107 -3.93 11.16 -0.20
CA ALA A 107 -4.84 10.12 -0.64
C ALA A 107 -5.59 9.55 0.58
N GLN A 108 -6.86 9.23 0.38
CA GLN A 108 -7.82 8.98 1.46
C GLN A 108 -7.30 8.05 2.55
N GLN A 109 -6.80 6.84 2.17
CA GLN A 109 -6.32 5.87 3.16
C GLN A 109 -4.97 6.26 3.78
N PRO A 110 -3.90 6.59 3.04
CA PRO A 110 -2.63 6.99 3.66
C PRO A 110 -2.79 8.14 4.63
N PHE A 111 -3.64 9.11 4.31
CA PHE A 111 -3.85 10.26 5.19
C PHE A 111 -4.67 9.91 6.44
N ALA A 112 -5.69 9.06 6.32
CA ALA A 112 -6.43 8.54 7.47
C ALA A 112 -5.51 7.75 8.40
N MET A 113 -4.68 6.87 7.85
CA MET A 113 -3.68 6.09 8.59
C MET A 113 -2.68 6.99 9.31
N PHE A 114 -2.11 7.98 8.60
CA PHE A 114 -1.17 8.94 9.20
C PHE A 114 -1.79 9.68 10.40
N LYS A 115 -2.98 10.25 10.24
CA LYS A 115 -3.70 10.92 11.33
C LYS A 115 -3.97 9.99 12.52
N TYR A 116 -4.36 8.76 12.24
CA TYR A 116 -4.62 7.76 13.28
C TYR A 116 -3.34 7.38 14.02
N GLY A 117 -2.23 7.17 13.32
CA GLY A 117 -0.93 6.92 13.93
C GLY A 117 -0.45 8.07 14.82
N LEU A 118 -0.63 9.32 14.39
CA LEU A 118 -0.34 10.49 15.21
C LEU A 118 -1.21 10.53 16.47
N HIS A 119 -2.51 10.21 16.35
CA HIS A 119 -3.41 10.09 17.50
C HIS A 119 -2.92 9.05 18.51
N LEU A 120 -2.54 7.84 18.04
CA LEU A 120 -2.01 6.77 18.91
C LEU A 120 -0.73 7.19 19.65
N LYS A 121 0.06 8.10 19.04
CA LYS A 121 1.30 8.65 19.64
C LYS A 121 1.08 9.92 20.46
N GLY A 122 -0.17 10.37 20.61
CA GLY A 122 -0.51 11.55 21.40
C GLY A 122 0.01 12.86 20.80
N VAL A 123 0.20 12.92 19.48
CA VAL A 123 0.65 14.11 18.76
C VAL A 123 -0.54 15.00 18.45
N ASN A 124 -0.44 16.28 18.73
CA ASN A 124 -1.49 17.25 18.41
C ASN A 124 -1.41 17.68 16.94
N LEU A 125 -2.28 17.11 16.13
CA LEU A 125 -2.34 17.37 14.68
C LEU A 125 -2.51 18.87 14.34
N ASN A 126 -3.20 19.63 15.19
CA ASN A 126 -3.43 21.07 14.97
C ASN A 126 -2.15 21.91 15.15
N ARG A 127 -1.09 21.32 15.67
CA ARG A 127 0.23 21.96 15.82
C ARG A 127 1.20 21.58 14.70
N ILE A 128 0.76 20.84 13.69
CA ILE A 128 1.56 20.44 12.54
C ILE A 128 1.07 21.22 11.33
N GLU A 129 2.00 21.84 10.59
CA GLU A 129 1.69 22.42 9.29
C GLU A 129 1.72 21.31 8.22
N LEU A 130 0.54 20.74 7.96
CA LEU A 130 0.38 19.68 6.96
C LEU A 130 0.21 20.28 5.57
N SER A 131 0.98 19.76 4.63
CA SER A 131 0.90 20.13 3.21
C SER A 131 0.93 18.90 2.30
N ASN A 132 0.49 19.09 1.07
CA ASN A 132 0.48 18.08 0.02
C ASN A 132 0.92 18.72 -1.29
N ALA A 133 1.99 18.22 -1.88
CA ALA A 133 2.49 18.70 -3.17
C ALA A 133 1.86 17.95 -4.37
N GLY A 134 0.92 17.06 -4.14
CA GLY A 134 0.20 16.30 -5.18
C GLY A 134 0.73 14.86 -5.33
N SER A 135 1.35 14.54 -6.48
CA SER A 135 1.87 13.19 -6.71
C SER A 135 3.06 12.84 -5.81
N PRO A 136 3.38 11.55 -5.61
CA PRO A 136 4.59 11.15 -4.89
C PRO A 136 5.85 11.82 -5.41
N ASP A 137 6.03 11.90 -6.73
CA ASP A 137 7.19 12.57 -7.35
C ASP A 137 7.24 14.07 -7.03
N ALA A 138 6.09 14.74 -7.04
CA ALA A 138 6.00 16.16 -6.66
C ALA A 138 6.31 16.36 -5.17
N MET A 139 5.88 15.44 -4.31
CA MET A 139 6.20 15.44 -2.89
C MET A 139 7.70 15.24 -2.63
N GLU A 140 8.32 14.27 -3.33
CA GLU A 140 9.77 14.07 -3.27
C GLU A 140 10.54 15.32 -3.71
N LYS A 141 10.12 15.93 -4.84
CA LYS A 141 10.73 17.16 -5.31
C LYS A 141 10.61 18.29 -4.28
N ALA A 142 9.41 18.52 -3.75
CA ALA A 142 9.17 19.54 -2.72
C ALA A 142 10.02 19.30 -1.47
N PHE A 143 10.21 18.04 -1.08
CA PHE A 143 11.08 17.70 0.04
C PHE A 143 12.55 17.95 -0.29
N ARG A 144 13.06 17.60 -1.49
CA ARG A 144 14.43 17.96 -1.93
C ARG A 144 14.65 19.46 -1.93
N ASP A 145 13.65 20.24 -2.36
CA ASP A 145 13.70 21.71 -2.40
C ASP A 145 13.61 22.40 -1.01
N GLY A 146 13.50 21.64 0.07
CA GLY A 146 13.48 22.21 1.43
C GLY A 146 12.12 22.75 1.90
N GLN A 147 11.03 22.37 1.22
CA GLN A 147 9.70 22.92 1.54
C GLN A 147 9.09 22.35 2.82
N ALA A 148 9.64 21.25 3.37
CA ALA A 148 9.17 20.65 4.60
C ALA A 148 10.30 20.08 5.45
N ASP A 149 10.05 19.91 6.74
CA ASP A 149 10.98 19.37 7.72
C ASP A 149 10.86 17.83 7.78
N TYR A 150 9.65 17.33 7.51
CA TYR A 150 9.35 15.90 7.42
C TYR A 150 8.54 15.58 6.17
N ILE A 151 8.63 14.32 5.72
CA ILE A 151 7.81 13.78 4.64
C ILE A 151 7.32 12.38 4.98
N HIS A 152 6.05 12.11 4.64
CA HIS A 152 5.38 10.81 4.79
C HIS A 152 5.17 10.18 3.42
N LEU A 153 6.00 9.18 3.08
CA LEU A 153 6.01 8.51 1.78
C LEU A 153 6.09 7.00 1.89
N GLN A 154 5.60 6.33 0.85
CA GLN A 154 5.75 4.89 0.68
C GLN A 154 7.10 4.58 0.02
N GLY A 155 7.76 3.48 0.44
CA GLY A 155 8.99 3.02 -0.21
C GLY A 155 8.77 2.62 -1.69
N PRO A 156 9.82 2.72 -2.52
CA PRO A 156 11.23 2.92 -2.17
C PRO A 156 11.71 4.40 -2.12
N ALA A 157 10.82 5.37 -2.29
CA ALA A 157 11.18 6.78 -2.33
C ALA A 157 11.95 7.28 -1.08
N PRO A 158 11.54 6.95 0.17
CA PRO A 158 12.32 7.31 1.35
C PRO A 158 13.73 6.74 1.35
N GLN A 159 13.92 5.49 0.90
CA GLN A 159 15.23 4.85 0.81
C GLN A 159 16.12 5.52 -0.25
N GLN A 160 15.53 5.98 -1.35
CA GLN A 160 16.24 6.76 -2.36
C GLN A 160 16.71 8.11 -1.79
N LEU A 161 15.83 8.84 -1.12
CA LEU A 161 16.15 10.12 -0.48
C LEU A 161 17.20 9.97 0.64
N GLU A 162 17.17 8.86 1.37
CA GLU A 162 18.18 8.55 2.39
C GLU A 162 19.55 8.26 1.78
N LYS A 163 19.60 7.47 0.70
CA LYS A 163 20.82 7.21 -0.07
C LYS A 163 21.43 8.48 -0.66
N GLU A 164 20.59 9.43 -1.07
CA GLU A 164 21.02 10.76 -1.57
C GLU A 164 21.44 11.71 -0.46
N GLY A 165 21.29 11.36 0.81
CA GLY A 165 21.65 12.21 1.95
C GLY A 165 20.68 13.37 2.19
N VAL A 166 19.48 13.37 1.59
CA VAL A 166 18.47 14.43 1.76
C VAL A 166 17.84 14.39 3.15
N GLY A 167 17.70 13.21 3.73
CA GLY A 167 17.12 13.01 5.05
C GLY A 167 17.35 11.61 5.60
N LYS A 168 16.72 11.33 6.74
CA LYS A 168 16.75 10.05 7.44
C LYS A 168 15.34 9.51 7.66
N VAL A 169 15.13 8.24 7.42
CA VAL A 169 13.92 7.53 7.86
C VAL A 169 13.96 7.44 9.39
N VAL A 170 12.96 8.02 10.05
CA VAL A 170 12.90 8.10 11.52
C VAL A 170 11.79 7.24 12.12
N ALA A 171 10.77 6.89 11.33
CA ALA A 171 9.69 6.01 11.78
C ALA A 171 9.00 5.32 10.59
N VAL A 172 8.27 4.25 10.87
CA VAL A 172 7.37 3.62 9.91
C VAL A 172 5.98 3.44 10.54
N MET A 173 4.93 3.81 9.79
CA MET A 173 3.57 3.82 10.33
C MET A 173 3.09 2.44 10.76
N GLY A 174 3.53 1.39 10.08
CA GLY A 174 3.15 0.01 10.42
C GLY A 174 3.74 -0.53 11.73
N GLU A 175 4.66 0.20 12.39
CA GLU A 175 5.09 -0.09 13.76
C GLU A 175 4.16 0.56 14.81
N VAL A 176 3.39 1.57 14.39
CA VAL A 176 2.48 2.32 15.25
C VAL A 176 1.05 1.79 15.15
N ILE A 177 0.61 1.54 13.93
CA ILE A 177 -0.75 1.05 13.65
C ILE A 177 -0.76 -0.48 13.73
N PRO A 178 -1.73 -1.08 14.45
CA PRO A 178 -1.90 -2.53 14.47
C PRO A 178 -2.08 -3.13 13.06
N PRO A 179 -1.98 -4.46 12.90
CA PRO A 179 -2.28 -5.12 11.64
C PRO A 179 -3.67 -4.73 11.11
N VAL A 180 -3.75 -4.42 9.83
CA VAL A 180 -4.93 -3.82 9.19
C VAL A 180 -5.09 -4.36 7.76
N ALA A 181 -6.30 -4.41 7.23
CA ALA A 181 -6.54 -4.69 5.81
C ALA A 181 -6.10 -3.48 4.97
N PHE A 182 -4.77 -3.32 4.82
CA PHE A 182 -4.20 -2.14 4.17
C PHE A 182 -4.41 -2.18 2.65
N SER A 183 -4.00 -3.29 2.03
CA SER A 183 -4.10 -3.48 0.58
C SER A 183 -4.43 -4.92 0.24
N SER A 184 -5.24 -5.10 -0.79
CA SER A 184 -5.77 -6.39 -1.19
C SER A 184 -5.97 -6.47 -2.70
N LEU A 185 -6.21 -7.68 -3.18
CA LEU A 185 -6.62 -7.96 -4.55
C LEU A 185 -8.14 -7.89 -4.66
N MET A 186 -8.62 -7.17 -5.64
CA MET A 186 -10.02 -6.95 -5.94
C MET A 186 -10.34 -7.53 -7.32
N ALA A 187 -11.49 -8.20 -7.47
CA ALA A 187 -11.99 -8.75 -8.72
C ALA A 187 -13.52 -8.83 -8.71
N ARG A 188 -14.13 -9.03 -9.89
CA ARG A 188 -15.56 -9.33 -9.99
C ARG A 188 -15.84 -10.72 -9.43
N ARG A 189 -17.01 -10.93 -8.84
CA ARG A 189 -17.43 -12.21 -8.25
C ARG A 189 -17.44 -13.35 -9.28
N GLU A 190 -17.84 -13.06 -10.52
CA GLU A 190 -17.86 -14.01 -11.63
C GLU A 190 -16.45 -14.49 -11.98
N PHE A 191 -15.47 -13.58 -12.04
CA PHE A 191 -14.07 -13.93 -12.29
C PHE A 191 -13.54 -14.90 -11.24
N LEU A 192 -13.88 -14.73 -9.97
CA LEU A 192 -13.39 -15.59 -8.88
C LEU A 192 -13.84 -17.05 -8.99
N ARG A 193 -14.87 -17.35 -9.81
CA ARG A 193 -15.36 -18.71 -10.08
C ARG A 193 -14.65 -19.38 -11.26
N THR A 194 -13.74 -18.69 -11.94
CA THR A 194 -13.07 -19.21 -13.14
C THR A 194 -11.82 -20.02 -12.82
N ALA A 195 -11.43 -20.90 -13.75
CA ALA A 195 -10.15 -21.62 -13.69
C ALA A 195 -8.94 -20.63 -13.70
N LYS A 196 -9.08 -19.48 -14.36
CA LYS A 196 -8.05 -18.42 -14.36
C LYS A 196 -7.81 -17.87 -12.96
N ALA A 197 -8.85 -17.61 -12.19
CA ALA A 197 -8.73 -17.13 -10.81
C ALA A 197 -8.06 -18.18 -9.92
N GLN A 198 -8.37 -19.46 -10.08
CA GLN A 198 -7.72 -20.55 -9.36
C GLN A 198 -6.23 -20.66 -9.69
N ALA A 199 -5.88 -20.60 -10.98
CA ALA A 199 -4.48 -20.59 -11.43
C ALA A 199 -3.73 -19.35 -10.89
N PHE A 200 -4.33 -18.16 -10.97
CA PHE A 200 -3.76 -16.96 -10.39
C PHE A 200 -3.49 -17.11 -8.88
N MET A 201 -4.42 -17.67 -8.12
CA MET A 201 -4.23 -17.83 -6.67
C MET A 201 -3.14 -18.85 -6.32
N ARG A 202 -2.94 -19.89 -7.13
CA ARG A 202 -1.78 -20.79 -6.96
C ARG A 202 -0.46 -20.03 -7.19
N ALA A 203 -0.39 -19.25 -8.27
CA ALA A 203 0.77 -18.39 -8.57
C ALA A 203 1.00 -17.36 -7.45
N TYR A 204 -0.07 -16.72 -6.96
CA TYR A 204 0.02 -15.72 -5.90
C TYR A 204 0.52 -16.30 -4.56
N ARG A 205 0.08 -17.49 -4.18
CA ARG A 205 0.59 -18.20 -2.99
C ARG A 205 2.09 -18.52 -3.11
N ARG A 206 2.57 -18.88 -4.32
CA ARG A 206 4.01 -19.07 -4.57
C ARG A 206 4.77 -17.76 -4.47
N SER A 207 4.22 -16.68 -5.01
CA SER A 207 4.79 -15.35 -4.90
C SER A 207 4.88 -14.88 -3.44
N LEU A 208 3.84 -15.11 -2.62
CA LEU A 208 3.90 -14.84 -1.18
C LEU A 208 5.03 -15.59 -0.49
N ARG A 209 5.21 -16.88 -0.82
CA ARG A 209 6.32 -17.67 -0.29
C ARG A 209 7.66 -17.10 -0.74
N PHE A 210 7.80 -16.77 -2.02
CA PHE A 210 9.01 -16.15 -2.57
C PHE A 210 9.40 -14.87 -1.83
N VAL A 211 8.47 -13.93 -1.63
CA VAL A 211 8.79 -12.66 -0.95
C VAL A 211 9.03 -12.82 0.56
N LEU A 212 8.59 -13.92 1.17
CA LEU A 212 8.82 -14.20 2.58
C LEU A 212 10.12 -14.97 2.84
N GLU A 213 10.53 -15.85 1.92
CA GLU A 213 11.64 -16.79 2.11
C GLU A 213 12.92 -16.36 1.36
N SER A 214 12.80 -15.54 0.31
CA SER A 214 13.97 -15.07 -0.46
C SER A 214 14.62 -13.85 0.18
N SER A 215 15.90 -13.62 -0.16
CA SER A 215 16.58 -12.39 0.24
C SER A 215 15.92 -11.17 -0.42
N ALA A 216 15.97 -10.03 0.25
CA ALA A 216 15.50 -8.77 -0.32
C ALA A 216 16.20 -8.44 -1.66
N ARG A 217 17.46 -8.84 -1.79
CA ARG A 217 18.26 -8.69 -3.01
C ARG A 217 17.69 -9.49 -4.17
N ASP A 218 17.32 -10.76 -3.94
CA ASP A 218 16.76 -11.63 -4.97
C ASP A 218 15.41 -11.11 -5.45
N ILE A 219 14.58 -10.66 -4.53
CA ILE A 219 13.26 -10.04 -4.84
C ILE A 219 13.48 -8.78 -5.67
N ALA A 220 14.34 -7.85 -5.21
CA ALA A 220 14.65 -6.61 -5.91
C ALA A 220 15.21 -6.88 -7.32
N THR A 221 16.03 -7.90 -7.48
CA THR A 221 16.61 -8.30 -8.78
C THR A 221 15.52 -8.82 -9.71
N ALA A 222 14.64 -9.68 -9.23
CA ALA A 222 13.52 -10.19 -10.01
C ALA A 222 12.57 -9.07 -10.48
N GLU A 223 12.32 -8.08 -9.63
CA GLU A 223 11.41 -6.97 -9.90
C GLU A 223 12.06 -5.80 -10.66
N ALA A 224 13.38 -5.80 -10.91
CA ALA A 224 14.13 -4.66 -11.45
C ALA A 224 13.56 -4.10 -12.76
N SER A 225 13.06 -4.95 -13.66
CA SER A 225 12.46 -4.52 -14.93
C SER A 225 11.17 -3.71 -14.75
N PHE A 226 10.50 -3.84 -13.60
CA PHE A 226 9.30 -3.07 -13.25
C PHE A 226 9.65 -1.68 -12.69
N PHE A 227 10.89 -1.46 -12.27
CA PHE A 227 11.38 -0.22 -11.65
C PHE A 227 12.65 0.30 -12.33
N PRO A 228 12.64 0.59 -13.64
CA PRO A 228 13.86 0.89 -14.40
C PRO A 228 14.60 2.16 -13.92
N ALA A 229 13.91 3.06 -13.24
CA ALA A 229 14.49 4.30 -12.71
C ALA A 229 15.03 4.17 -11.27
N ILE A 230 14.87 3.00 -10.60
CA ILE A 230 15.24 2.82 -9.20
C ILE A 230 16.36 1.79 -9.10
N PRO A 231 17.51 2.15 -8.49
CA PRO A 231 18.59 1.22 -8.27
C PRO A 231 18.18 0.00 -7.44
N VAL A 232 18.70 -1.17 -7.80
CA VAL A 232 18.36 -2.44 -7.12
C VAL A 232 18.67 -2.40 -5.62
N ASP A 233 19.74 -1.76 -5.20
CA ASP A 233 20.10 -1.63 -3.79
C ASP A 233 19.13 -0.75 -2.99
N VAL A 234 18.50 0.24 -3.63
CA VAL A 234 17.41 1.04 -3.02
C VAL A 234 16.14 0.21 -2.87
N MET A 235 15.79 -0.57 -3.89
CA MET A 235 14.67 -1.52 -3.81
C MET A 235 14.92 -2.57 -2.72
N GLU A 236 16.12 -3.14 -2.67
CA GLU A 236 16.55 -4.09 -1.65
C GLU A 236 16.36 -3.51 -0.23
N ALA A 237 16.82 -2.29 0.02
CA ALA A 237 16.67 -1.63 1.31
C ALA A 237 15.18 -1.47 1.71
N ALA A 238 14.32 -1.09 0.76
CA ALA A 238 12.89 -0.96 1.01
C ALA A 238 12.22 -2.33 1.27
N ILE A 239 12.52 -3.34 0.46
CA ILE A 239 11.99 -4.70 0.59
C ILE A 239 12.42 -5.32 1.92
N ALA A 240 13.70 -5.21 2.29
CA ALA A 240 14.22 -5.69 3.57
C ALA A 240 13.46 -5.07 4.75
N ARG A 241 13.16 -3.76 4.67
CA ARG A 241 12.39 -3.08 5.71
C ARG A 241 10.95 -3.58 5.79
N TYR A 242 10.31 -3.87 4.65
CA TYR A 242 8.98 -4.47 4.60
C TYR A 242 8.93 -5.90 5.13
N GLN A 243 9.95 -6.71 4.85
CA GLN A 243 10.10 -8.04 5.44
C GLN A 243 10.23 -7.97 6.98
N GLN A 244 11.11 -7.11 7.49
CA GLN A 244 11.31 -6.87 8.93
C GLN A 244 10.04 -6.39 9.62
N LEU A 245 9.26 -5.54 8.96
CA LEU A 245 7.99 -5.02 9.47
C LEU A 245 6.90 -6.11 9.55
N GLY A 246 7.08 -7.24 8.87
CA GLY A 246 6.03 -8.26 8.72
C GLY A 246 4.86 -7.77 7.88
N THR A 247 5.17 -7.03 6.82
CA THR A 247 4.17 -6.44 5.90
C THR A 247 3.34 -7.50 5.20
N TRP A 248 3.98 -8.60 4.83
CA TRP A 248 3.40 -9.72 4.08
C TRP A 248 3.26 -10.95 4.96
N ARG A 249 2.33 -11.83 4.62
CA ARG A 249 2.13 -13.10 5.28
C ARG A 249 1.75 -14.19 4.29
N LEU A 250 1.98 -15.45 4.64
CA LEU A 250 1.73 -16.58 3.76
C LEU A 250 0.23 -16.81 3.50
N ASP A 251 -0.61 -16.64 4.53
CA ASP A 251 -2.06 -16.71 4.39
C ASP A 251 -2.62 -15.36 3.92
N PRO A 252 -3.15 -15.27 2.67
CA PRO A 252 -3.68 -14.03 2.11
C PRO A 252 -5.10 -13.70 2.56
N THR A 253 -5.65 -14.42 3.55
CA THR A 253 -7.02 -14.15 4.03
C THR A 253 -7.10 -12.73 4.63
N ILE A 254 -8.05 -11.93 4.17
CA ILE A 254 -8.41 -10.67 4.82
C ILE A 254 -9.23 -11.02 6.05
N THR A 255 -8.69 -10.86 7.24
CA THR A 255 -9.42 -11.20 8.46
C THR A 255 -10.43 -10.12 8.84
N ARG A 256 -11.48 -10.51 9.55
CA ARG A 256 -12.49 -9.55 10.05
C ARG A 256 -11.85 -8.50 10.95
N GLU A 257 -10.95 -8.89 11.85
CA GLU A 257 -10.25 -7.96 12.74
C GLU A 257 -9.47 -6.89 11.97
N GLN A 258 -8.75 -7.31 10.90
CA GLN A 258 -8.01 -6.36 10.08
C GLN A 258 -8.91 -5.47 9.25
N TYR A 259 -10.05 -5.98 8.80
CA TYR A 259 -11.07 -5.18 8.13
C TYR A 259 -11.71 -4.17 9.08
N ASP A 260 -12.08 -4.60 10.27
CA ASP A 260 -12.68 -3.74 11.31
C ASP A 260 -11.70 -2.66 11.76
N MET A 261 -10.40 -2.97 11.89
CA MET A 261 -9.36 -1.99 12.16
C MET A 261 -9.28 -0.92 11.05
N ALA A 262 -9.36 -1.32 9.78
CA ALA A 262 -9.39 -0.36 8.67
C ALA A 262 -10.63 0.54 8.77
N MET A 263 -11.80 -0.02 9.11
CA MET A 263 -13.03 0.73 9.31
C MET A 263 -12.93 1.71 10.47
N ASP A 264 -12.37 1.28 11.62
CA ASP A 264 -12.17 2.13 12.80
C ASP A 264 -11.32 3.36 12.48
N ILE A 265 -10.26 3.18 11.70
CA ILE A 265 -9.39 4.27 11.25
C ILE A 265 -10.15 5.29 10.42
N PHE A 266 -10.99 4.84 9.50
CA PHE A 266 -11.76 5.74 8.63
C PHE A 266 -12.89 6.45 9.35
N VAL A 267 -13.52 5.78 10.31
CA VAL A 267 -14.52 6.40 11.20
C VAL A 267 -13.85 7.43 12.12
N HIS A 268 -12.70 7.10 12.71
CA HIS A 268 -11.89 8.03 13.51
C HIS A 268 -11.47 9.26 12.70
N ALA A 269 -11.10 9.06 11.43
CA ALA A 269 -10.74 10.16 10.53
C ALA A 269 -11.93 11.03 10.08
N GLY A 270 -13.16 10.64 10.44
CA GLY A 270 -14.40 11.34 10.07
C GLY A 270 -14.77 11.21 8.59
N ILE A 271 -14.21 10.21 7.88
CA ILE A 271 -14.46 10.01 6.46
C ILE A 271 -15.81 9.31 6.24
N PHE A 272 -16.12 8.33 7.08
CA PHE A 272 -17.41 7.66 7.12
C PHE A 272 -18.04 7.75 8.51
N LYS A 273 -19.36 7.86 8.57
CA LYS A 273 -20.14 7.87 9.82
C LYS A 273 -20.71 6.49 10.16
N GLU A 274 -20.87 5.65 9.16
CA GLU A 274 -21.42 4.30 9.25
C GLU A 274 -20.36 3.25 8.95
N ARG A 275 -20.64 2.03 9.37
CA ARG A 275 -19.76 0.86 9.11
C ARG A 275 -20.39 0.03 8.00
N PHE A 276 -19.52 -0.52 7.13
CA PHE A 276 -19.95 -1.39 6.04
C PHE A 276 -19.67 -2.85 6.41
N PRO A 277 -20.63 -3.78 6.20
CA PRO A 277 -20.44 -5.18 6.54
C PRO A 277 -19.25 -5.79 5.77
N TYR A 278 -18.48 -6.59 6.47
CA TYR A 278 -17.34 -7.32 5.89
C TYR A 278 -17.76 -8.15 4.68
N GLU A 279 -18.90 -8.82 4.75
CA GLU A 279 -19.44 -9.73 3.73
C GLU A 279 -19.83 -9.02 2.42
N ASP A 280 -20.13 -7.73 2.49
CA ASP A 280 -20.43 -6.92 1.30
C ASP A 280 -19.15 -6.61 0.51
N VAL A 281 -18.00 -6.57 1.18
CA VAL A 281 -16.71 -6.12 0.64
C VAL A 281 -15.75 -7.26 0.40
N VAL A 282 -15.72 -8.25 1.29
CA VAL A 282 -14.72 -9.33 1.27
C VAL A 282 -15.37 -10.66 0.96
N VAL A 283 -14.74 -11.41 0.05
CA VAL A 283 -15.09 -12.80 -0.26
C VAL A 283 -13.90 -13.68 0.08
N ARG A 284 -14.15 -14.73 0.83
CA ARG A 284 -13.13 -15.76 1.07
C ARG A 284 -12.94 -16.56 -0.20
N PHE A 285 -11.72 -16.56 -0.72
CA PHE A 285 -11.36 -17.41 -1.85
C PHE A 285 -11.13 -18.83 -1.35
N ALA A 286 -11.83 -19.80 -1.94
CA ALA A 286 -11.78 -21.22 -1.55
C ALA A 286 -10.52 -21.90 -2.09
#